data_ec18204cd428bd6c098050e9660387af
#
_entry.id   ec18204cd428bd6c098050e9660387af
#
_cell.length_a   1.000
_cell.length_b   1.000
_cell.length_c   1.000
_cell.angle_alpha   90.00
_cell.angle_beta   90.00
_cell.angle_gamma   90.00
#
_symmetry.space_group_name_H-M   'P 1'
#
loop_
_entity.id
_entity.type
_entity.pdbx_description
1 polymer ?
#
loop_
_entity_poly.entity_id
_entity_poly.type
_entity_poly.pdbx_seq_one_letter_code
_entity_poly.pdbx_strand_id
1 'polypeptide(L)'
;MRNPSFKSLLCFIVVTLCSPAFALGLDAGQAGRPAGETYEYRLLATNKTSTMQKEMNEAAAQGFRFGGVMGGETAFGGSEVVVTMIRDGAAEQGGRFQYRLLATSKTSTMQKEMQQAGDEGFEYKGQTVFSTTFGGKEVVVILERDRNEKTRAYDYKLLATSKTSTMQKELTEAGRQGYAFVGVTVAETAFGGKEVVSILRRPRP
;
A
#
# COMPACT_ATOMS: atom_id res chain seq x y z
N MET A 1 -76.60 5.08 60.17
CA MET A 1 -77.24 6.24 59.53
C MET A 1 -76.23 6.86 58.54
N ARG A 2 -76.57 7.00 57.28
CA ARG A 2 -76.10 7.89 56.20
C ARG A 2 -74.60 7.86 55.74
N ASN A 3 -74.48 7.23 54.56
CA ASN A 3 -73.42 7.63 53.55
C ASN A 3 -73.45 9.13 53.22
N PRO A 4 -72.36 9.69 52.70
CA PRO A 4 -72.17 9.69 51.24
C PRO A 4 -70.73 9.58 50.77
N SER A 5 -70.60 8.78 49.74
CA SER A 5 -70.07 9.02 48.42
C SER A 5 -68.84 10.00 48.32
N PHE A 6 -67.70 9.42 47.99
CA PHE A 6 -66.54 10.20 47.37
C PHE A 6 -66.11 9.54 46.05
N LYS A 7 -66.32 10.27 44.99
CA LYS A 7 -65.95 9.88 43.62
C LYS A 7 -64.47 9.85 43.46
N SER A 8 -63.89 8.67 43.19
CA SER A 8 -62.53 8.49 42.86
C SER A 8 -62.30 8.81 41.38
N LEU A 9 -61.49 9.82 41.13
CA LEU A 9 -61.02 10.21 39.80
C LEU A 9 -59.81 9.32 39.45
N LEU A 10 -60.01 8.41 38.50
CA LEU A 10 -58.94 7.52 38.02
C LEU A 10 -58.07 8.29 37.03
N CYS A 11 -56.86 8.65 37.48
CA CYS A 11 -55.83 9.26 36.63
C CYS A 11 -55.04 8.15 35.98
N PHE A 12 -55.26 7.93 34.66
CA PHE A 12 -54.47 7.01 33.88
C PHE A 12 -53.11 7.65 33.58
N ILE A 13 -52.04 7.16 34.22
CA ILE A 13 -50.67 7.46 33.85
C ILE A 13 -50.29 6.49 32.75
N VAL A 14 -50.23 6.96 31.51
CA VAL A 14 -49.63 6.24 30.40
C VAL A 14 -48.13 6.33 30.54
N VAL A 15 -47.48 5.29 31.04
CA VAL A 15 -46.02 5.17 31.02
C VAL A 15 -45.63 4.65 29.65
N THR A 16 -45.16 5.56 28.79
CA THR A 16 -44.55 5.23 27.52
C THR A 16 -43.14 4.70 27.78
N LEU A 17 -43.01 3.37 27.78
CA LEU A 17 -41.68 2.73 27.76
C LEU A 17 -41.01 3.03 26.40
N CYS A 18 -40.14 4.03 26.41
CA CYS A 18 -39.19 4.26 25.32
C CYS A 18 -37.98 3.33 25.51
N SER A 19 -38.02 2.17 24.83
CA SER A 19 -36.83 1.29 24.77
C SER A 19 -35.79 1.93 23.84
N PRO A 20 -34.54 2.16 24.32
CA PRO A 20 -33.49 2.49 23.40
C PRO A 20 -33.08 1.21 22.65
N ALA A 21 -33.41 1.16 21.37
CA ALA A 21 -32.82 0.19 20.47
C ALA A 21 -31.30 0.47 20.38
N PHE A 22 -30.54 -0.37 21.05
CA PHE A 22 -29.09 -0.41 20.92
C PHE A 22 -28.78 -0.99 19.53
N ALA A 23 -28.70 -0.13 18.51
CA ALA A 23 -28.16 -0.47 17.22
C ALA A 23 -26.64 -0.64 17.40
N LEU A 24 -26.20 -1.89 17.51
CA LEU A 24 -24.81 -2.27 17.31
C LEU A 24 -24.46 -2.02 15.83
N GLY A 25 -24.12 -0.79 15.52
CA GLY A 25 -23.46 -0.44 14.28
C GLY A 25 -22.06 -0.98 14.30
N LEU A 26 -21.83 -2.11 13.62
CA LEU A 26 -20.50 -2.51 13.18
C LEU A 26 -20.12 -1.56 12.04
N ASP A 27 -19.74 -0.34 12.40
CA ASP A 27 -19.11 0.59 11.49
C ASP A 27 -17.62 0.27 11.45
N ALA A 28 -17.27 -0.68 10.56
CA ALA A 28 -15.88 -0.94 10.21
C ALA A 28 -15.37 0.30 9.46
N GLY A 29 -14.76 1.19 10.24
CA GLY A 29 -13.87 2.29 9.91
C GLY A 29 -13.59 2.64 8.44
N GLN A 30 -14.60 3.06 7.69
CA GLN A 30 -14.42 4.00 6.61
C GLN A 30 -14.76 5.38 7.20
N ALA A 31 -13.75 6.06 7.71
CA ALA A 31 -13.88 7.50 7.97
C ALA A 31 -14.27 8.14 6.63
N GLY A 32 -15.56 8.41 6.48
CA GLY A 32 -16.13 9.03 5.29
C GLY A 32 -15.41 10.36 5.06
N ARG A 33 -14.68 10.46 3.96
CA ARG A 33 -14.17 11.72 3.47
C ARG A 33 -15.34 12.67 3.21
N PRO A 34 -15.20 13.98 3.48
CA PRO A 34 -16.26 14.94 3.24
C PRO A 34 -16.70 14.88 1.76
N ALA A 35 -18.01 14.89 1.53
CA ALA A 35 -18.59 14.93 0.18
C ALA A 35 -18.11 16.20 -0.53
N GLY A 36 -17.27 16.04 -1.57
CA GLY A 36 -16.69 17.15 -2.35
C GLY A 36 -15.23 16.95 -2.75
N GLU A 37 -14.52 15.96 -2.18
CA GLU A 37 -13.16 15.65 -2.64
C GLU A 37 -13.20 14.89 -3.97
N THR A 38 -12.66 15.52 -5.02
CA THR A 38 -12.50 14.90 -6.33
C THR A 38 -11.12 14.29 -6.46
N TYR A 39 -11.03 13.10 -7.07
CA TYR A 39 -9.78 12.47 -7.42
C TYR A 39 -9.55 12.56 -8.92
N GLU A 40 -8.32 12.84 -9.29
CA GLU A 40 -7.87 12.68 -10.66
C GLU A 40 -6.96 11.46 -10.76
N TYR A 41 -7.13 10.70 -11.82
CA TYR A 41 -6.35 9.49 -12.06
C TYR A 41 -5.56 9.64 -13.35
N ARG A 42 -4.33 9.12 -13.33
CA ARG A 42 -3.50 8.99 -14.52
C ARG A 42 -2.99 7.57 -14.62
N LEU A 43 -3.20 6.94 -15.76
CA LEU A 43 -2.66 5.63 -16.06
C LEU A 43 -1.37 5.81 -16.89
N LEU A 44 -0.30 5.14 -16.45
CA LEU A 44 0.97 5.05 -17.15
C LEU A 44 1.13 3.60 -17.59
N ALA A 45 1.29 3.36 -18.89
CA ALA A 45 1.40 2.01 -19.45
C ALA A 45 2.65 1.91 -20.30
N THR A 46 3.55 0.99 -19.96
CA THR A 46 4.80 0.80 -20.70
C THR A 46 5.41 -0.57 -20.44
N ASN A 47 6.29 -1.00 -21.33
CA ASN A 47 7.10 -2.20 -21.18
C ASN A 47 8.58 -1.91 -20.82
N LYS A 48 8.91 -0.65 -20.46
CA LYS A 48 10.27 -0.23 -20.14
C LYS A 48 10.34 0.44 -18.78
N THR A 49 11.15 -0.11 -17.87
CA THR A 49 11.34 0.42 -16.51
C THR A 49 11.81 1.88 -16.48
N SER A 50 12.76 2.25 -17.36
CA SER A 50 13.27 3.63 -17.41
C SER A 50 12.19 4.62 -17.88
N THR A 51 11.36 4.25 -18.84
CA THR A 51 10.21 5.05 -19.29
C THR A 51 9.22 5.21 -18.15
N MET A 52 8.85 4.12 -17.46
CA MET A 52 7.94 4.17 -16.32
C MET A 52 8.44 5.11 -15.23
N GLN A 53 9.73 5.01 -14.84
CA GLN A 53 10.29 5.91 -13.83
C GLN A 53 10.21 7.38 -14.23
N LYS A 54 10.50 7.70 -15.51
CA LYS A 54 10.42 9.06 -16.03
C LYS A 54 8.97 9.57 -15.96
N GLU A 55 8.02 8.82 -16.48
CA GLU A 55 6.61 9.20 -16.51
C GLU A 55 6.01 9.33 -15.10
N MET A 56 6.37 8.47 -14.15
CA MET A 56 5.98 8.60 -12.75
C MET A 56 6.50 9.91 -12.11
N ASN A 57 7.76 10.29 -12.39
CA ASN A 57 8.31 11.54 -11.89
C ASN A 57 7.69 12.78 -12.57
N GLU A 58 7.34 12.69 -13.86
CA GLU A 58 6.60 13.74 -14.56
C GLU A 58 5.17 13.90 -14.00
N ALA A 59 4.50 12.80 -13.69
CA ALA A 59 3.20 12.83 -13.02
C ALA A 59 3.31 13.42 -11.60
N ALA A 60 4.35 13.05 -10.83
CA ALA A 60 4.61 13.60 -9.51
C ALA A 60 4.89 15.10 -9.54
N ALA A 61 5.58 15.60 -10.56
CA ALA A 61 5.77 17.03 -10.78
C ALA A 61 4.45 17.80 -10.98
N GLN A 62 3.38 17.10 -11.35
CA GLN A 62 2.02 17.64 -11.53
C GLN A 62 1.10 17.33 -10.33
N GLY A 63 1.65 16.87 -9.20
CA GLY A 63 0.91 16.59 -7.97
C GLY A 63 0.27 15.20 -7.89
N PHE A 64 0.56 14.30 -8.84
CA PHE A 64 0.11 12.92 -8.74
C PHE A 64 1.01 12.09 -7.82
N ARG A 65 0.41 11.15 -7.11
CA ARG A 65 1.09 10.19 -6.24
C ARG A 65 0.78 8.77 -6.67
N PHE A 66 1.68 7.84 -6.40
CA PHE A 66 1.51 6.42 -6.68
C PHE A 66 0.29 5.85 -5.95
N GLY A 67 -0.61 5.22 -6.71
CA GLY A 67 -1.79 4.53 -6.19
C GLY A 67 -1.69 3.02 -6.24
N GLY A 68 -1.09 2.49 -7.31
CA GLY A 68 -0.95 1.04 -7.47
C GLY A 68 -0.28 0.65 -8.78
N VAL A 69 0.14 -0.59 -8.87
CA VAL A 69 0.77 -1.16 -10.07
C VAL A 69 0.24 -2.55 -10.35
N MET A 70 0.05 -2.84 -11.61
CA MET A 70 -0.19 -4.19 -12.13
C MET A 70 0.73 -4.46 -13.31
N GLY A 71 1.12 -5.70 -13.49
CA GLY A 71 1.95 -6.11 -14.62
C GLY A 71 1.62 -7.52 -15.05
N GLY A 72 2.05 -7.87 -16.25
CA GLY A 72 1.77 -9.14 -16.89
C GLY A 72 0.98 -8.98 -18.18
N GLU A 73 0.17 -9.97 -18.52
CA GLU A 73 -0.78 -9.84 -19.62
C GLU A 73 -1.93 -8.95 -19.17
N THR A 74 -2.11 -7.82 -19.86
CA THR A 74 -3.19 -6.90 -19.55
C THR A 74 -4.44 -7.24 -20.35
N ALA A 75 -5.61 -6.89 -19.84
CA ALA A 75 -6.89 -7.02 -20.54
C ALA A 75 -6.94 -6.21 -21.86
N PHE A 76 -5.98 -5.34 -22.08
CA PHE A 76 -5.83 -4.51 -23.28
C PHE A 76 -4.95 -5.17 -24.37
N GLY A 77 -4.53 -6.43 -24.16
CA GLY A 77 -3.88 -7.25 -25.20
C GLY A 77 -2.37 -7.08 -25.34
N GLY A 78 -1.65 -6.75 -24.26
CA GLY A 78 -0.20 -6.64 -24.28
C GLY A 78 0.48 -7.09 -23.00
N SER A 79 1.81 -7.26 -23.03
CA SER A 79 2.65 -7.47 -21.85
C SER A 79 3.13 -6.12 -21.33
N GLU A 80 2.21 -5.33 -20.79
CA GLU A 80 2.48 -3.99 -20.28
C GLU A 80 2.42 -3.97 -18.76
N VAL A 81 3.18 -3.08 -18.17
CA VAL A 81 3.01 -2.69 -16.78
C VAL A 81 2.19 -1.41 -16.74
N VAL A 82 1.13 -1.44 -15.94
CA VAL A 82 0.24 -0.28 -15.76
C VAL A 82 0.40 0.22 -14.32
N VAL A 83 0.75 1.50 -14.19
CA VAL A 83 0.78 2.23 -12.93
C VAL A 83 -0.40 3.20 -12.89
N THR A 84 -1.15 3.16 -11.80
CA THR A 84 -2.18 4.16 -11.50
C THR A 84 -1.56 5.23 -10.59
N MET A 85 -1.57 6.47 -11.07
CA MET A 85 -1.22 7.64 -10.27
C MET A 85 -2.48 8.39 -9.89
N ILE A 86 -2.53 8.94 -8.68
CA ILE A 86 -3.71 9.58 -8.10
C ILE A 86 -3.33 10.99 -7.66
N ARG A 87 -4.16 11.98 -7.98
CA ARG A 87 -4.08 13.33 -7.46
C ARG A 87 -5.36 13.64 -6.69
N ASP A 88 -5.20 14.12 -5.46
CA ASP A 88 -6.28 14.65 -4.66
C ASP A 88 -6.59 16.09 -5.11
N GLY A 89 -7.86 16.40 -5.37
CA GLY A 89 -8.27 17.72 -5.83
C GLY A 89 -8.02 18.86 -4.83
N ALA A 90 -7.75 18.54 -3.55
CA ALA A 90 -7.40 19.51 -2.52
C ALA A 90 -5.94 20.01 -2.58
N ALA A 91 -5.25 19.79 -3.70
CA ALA A 91 -3.93 20.33 -4.03
C ALA A 91 -2.75 19.79 -3.21
N GLU A 92 -2.27 18.62 -3.54
CA GLU A 92 -0.86 18.34 -3.29
C GLU A 92 -0.01 19.20 -4.24
N GLN A 93 0.93 19.96 -3.67
CA GLN A 93 1.86 20.76 -4.47
C GLN A 93 2.70 19.82 -5.34
N GLY A 94 2.77 20.10 -6.65
CA GLY A 94 3.58 19.33 -7.57
C GLY A 94 5.04 19.24 -7.13
N GLY A 95 5.68 18.08 -7.42
CA GLY A 95 7.08 17.85 -7.13
C GLY A 95 7.42 17.39 -5.70
N ARG A 96 6.41 17.18 -4.85
CA ARG A 96 6.59 16.64 -3.49
C ARG A 96 7.22 15.25 -3.50
N PHE A 97 6.75 14.36 -4.39
CA PHE A 97 7.19 12.98 -4.44
C PHE A 97 8.23 12.75 -5.53
N GLN A 98 9.17 11.86 -5.26
CA GLN A 98 10.15 11.36 -6.21
C GLN A 98 10.11 9.84 -6.25
N TYR A 99 10.16 9.27 -7.45
CA TYR A 99 10.12 7.83 -7.68
C TYR A 99 11.45 7.31 -8.18
N ARG A 100 11.83 6.14 -7.67
CA ARG A 100 12.94 5.33 -8.16
C ARG A 100 12.45 3.91 -8.39
N LEU A 101 12.76 3.37 -9.56
CA LEU A 101 12.45 1.99 -9.91
C LEU A 101 13.74 1.19 -9.97
N LEU A 102 13.75 0.04 -9.30
CA LEU A 102 14.86 -0.89 -9.30
C LEU A 102 14.42 -2.14 -10.06
N ALA A 103 15.12 -2.45 -11.16
CA ALA A 103 14.83 -3.61 -12.02
C ALA A 103 15.96 -4.61 -11.91
N THR A 104 15.67 -5.80 -11.41
CA THR A 104 16.68 -6.83 -11.22
C THR A 104 16.08 -8.25 -11.26
N SER A 105 16.89 -9.22 -11.69
CA SER A 105 16.58 -10.65 -11.61
C SER A 105 17.28 -11.35 -10.45
N LYS A 106 18.21 -10.67 -9.75
CA LYS A 106 19.02 -11.28 -8.68
C LYS A 106 18.70 -10.69 -7.31
N THR A 107 18.35 -11.50 -6.34
CA THR A 107 18.02 -11.10 -4.96
C THR A 107 19.15 -10.32 -4.28
N SER A 108 20.42 -10.75 -4.48
CA SER A 108 21.56 -10.04 -3.88
C SER A 108 21.77 -8.63 -4.43
N THR A 109 21.53 -8.42 -5.74
CA THR A 109 21.54 -7.11 -6.37
C THR A 109 20.41 -6.26 -5.83
N MET A 110 19.19 -6.81 -5.76
CA MET A 110 18.02 -6.15 -5.19
C MET A 110 18.28 -5.68 -3.74
N GLN A 111 18.85 -6.55 -2.90
CA GLN A 111 19.18 -6.19 -1.51
C GLN A 111 20.10 -4.97 -1.46
N LYS A 112 21.18 -4.95 -2.27
CA LYS A 112 22.13 -3.86 -2.31
C LYS A 112 21.50 -2.55 -2.79
N GLU A 113 20.77 -2.59 -3.89
CA GLU A 113 20.14 -1.41 -4.49
C GLU A 113 19.02 -0.85 -3.62
N MET A 114 18.22 -1.70 -2.99
CA MET A 114 17.21 -1.27 -2.02
C MET A 114 17.83 -0.64 -0.80
N GLN A 115 18.94 -1.18 -0.28
CA GLN A 115 19.64 -0.58 0.85
C GLN A 115 20.20 0.80 0.48
N GLN A 116 20.82 0.94 -0.70
CA GLN A 116 21.29 2.23 -1.18
C GLN A 116 20.14 3.25 -1.30
N ALA A 117 18.99 2.84 -1.84
CA ALA A 117 17.81 3.70 -1.91
C ALA A 117 17.28 4.06 -0.51
N GLY A 118 17.28 3.10 0.42
CA GLY A 118 16.89 3.33 1.81
C GLY A 118 17.78 4.33 2.54
N ASP A 119 19.09 4.31 2.26
CA ASP A 119 20.06 5.30 2.78
C ASP A 119 19.73 6.73 2.32
N GLU A 120 19.15 6.86 1.12
CA GLU A 120 18.68 8.12 0.54
C GLU A 120 17.24 8.49 0.93
N GLY A 121 16.58 7.69 1.78
CA GLY A 121 15.22 7.95 2.28
C GLY A 121 14.09 7.50 1.37
N PHE A 122 14.36 6.62 0.41
CA PHE A 122 13.32 6.02 -0.42
C PHE A 122 12.60 4.91 0.33
N GLU A 123 11.28 4.96 0.28
CA GLU A 123 10.36 4.02 0.90
C GLU A 123 9.74 3.09 -0.14
N TYR A 124 9.66 1.79 0.17
CA TYR A 124 8.98 0.82 -0.68
C TYR A 124 7.47 1.12 -0.78
N LYS A 125 6.95 1.12 -2.00
CA LYS A 125 5.52 1.32 -2.29
C LYS A 125 4.87 0.16 -3.01
N GLY A 126 5.63 -0.60 -3.79
CA GLY A 126 5.08 -1.72 -4.54
C GLY A 126 6.12 -2.39 -5.43
N GLN A 127 5.68 -3.39 -6.13
CA GLN A 127 6.51 -4.12 -7.08
C GLN A 127 5.65 -4.73 -8.19
N THR A 128 6.30 -5.03 -9.30
CA THR A 128 5.69 -5.72 -10.43
C THR A 128 6.75 -6.52 -11.18
N VAL A 129 6.34 -7.22 -12.22
CA VAL A 129 7.24 -7.97 -13.09
C VAL A 129 7.15 -7.43 -14.49
N PHE A 130 8.27 -7.01 -15.06
CA PHE A 130 8.41 -6.65 -16.47
C PHE A 130 8.91 -7.84 -17.27
N SER A 131 8.35 -8.02 -18.47
CA SER A 131 8.92 -8.92 -19.47
C SER A 131 10.02 -8.20 -20.23
N THR A 132 11.21 -8.82 -20.30
CA THR A 132 12.31 -8.26 -21.08
C THR A 132 12.17 -8.60 -22.56
N THR A 133 12.83 -7.82 -23.42
CA THR A 133 12.81 -7.99 -24.89
C THR A 133 13.29 -9.41 -25.33
N PHE A 134 14.07 -10.08 -24.52
CA PHE A 134 14.61 -11.42 -24.78
C PHE A 134 13.82 -12.55 -24.08
N GLY A 135 12.59 -12.26 -23.61
CA GLY A 135 11.72 -13.27 -22.98
C GLY A 135 12.04 -13.54 -21.50
N GLY A 136 12.96 -12.81 -20.89
CA GLY A 136 13.23 -12.87 -19.46
C GLY A 136 12.18 -12.07 -18.66
N LYS A 137 12.22 -12.25 -17.34
CA LYS A 137 11.40 -11.50 -16.40
C LYS A 137 12.29 -10.77 -15.38
N GLU A 138 12.00 -9.49 -15.15
CA GLU A 138 12.65 -8.69 -14.14
C GLU A 138 11.63 -8.26 -13.09
N VAL A 139 11.99 -8.41 -11.81
CA VAL A 139 11.24 -7.81 -10.73
C VAL A 139 11.58 -6.33 -10.67
N VAL A 140 10.57 -5.50 -10.74
CA VAL A 140 10.71 -4.05 -10.61
C VAL A 140 10.10 -3.59 -9.30
N VAL A 141 10.92 -3.07 -8.42
CA VAL A 141 10.50 -2.45 -7.15
C VAL A 141 10.28 -0.97 -7.36
N ILE A 142 9.15 -0.47 -6.87
CA ILE A 142 8.79 0.95 -6.90
C ILE A 142 9.06 1.55 -5.53
N LEU A 143 9.90 2.58 -5.50
CA LEU A 143 10.29 3.31 -4.31
C LEU A 143 9.86 4.77 -4.44
N GLU A 144 9.39 5.37 -3.35
CA GLU A 144 8.95 6.76 -3.26
C GLU A 144 9.73 7.48 -2.17
N ARG A 145 10.12 8.73 -2.41
CA ARG A 145 10.65 9.63 -1.40
C ARG A 145 9.80 10.90 -1.35
N ASP A 146 9.39 11.29 -0.14
CA ASP A 146 8.77 12.59 0.10
C ASP A 146 9.89 13.63 0.28
N ARG A 147 9.92 14.66 -0.58
CA ARG A 147 10.94 15.72 -0.54
C ARG A 147 10.65 16.78 0.51
N ASN A 148 9.40 16.86 0.97
CA ASN A 148 8.96 17.83 1.97
C ASN A 148 9.17 17.32 3.40
N GLU A 149 9.37 16.02 3.56
CA GLU A 149 9.67 15.44 4.87
C GLU A 149 11.19 15.39 5.11
N LYS A 150 11.57 15.50 6.40
CA LYS A 150 12.95 15.24 6.79
C LYS A 150 13.32 13.83 6.33
N THR A 151 14.40 13.73 5.57
CA THR A 151 14.88 12.44 5.07
C THR A 151 15.08 11.46 6.22
N ARG A 152 14.28 10.40 6.23
CA ARG A 152 14.42 9.27 7.15
C ARG A 152 15.05 8.12 6.38
N ALA A 153 16.21 7.67 6.81
CA ALA A 153 16.84 6.50 6.22
C ALA A 153 16.11 5.21 6.66
N TYR A 154 16.17 4.20 5.79
CA TYR A 154 15.57 2.89 6.05
C TYR A 154 16.59 1.78 5.89
N ASP A 155 16.52 0.79 6.77
CA ASP A 155 17.20 -0.49 6.57
C ASP A 155 16.25 -1.43 5.85
N TYR A 156 16.71 -2.00 4.73
CA TYR A 156 16.01 -3.03 4.00
C TYR A 156 16.63 -4.40 4.24
N LYS A 157 15.79 -5.41 4.39
CA LYS A 157 16.21 -6.81 4.51
C LYS A 157 15.36 -7.67 3.58
N LEU A 158 16.02 -8.42 2.70
CA LEU A 158 15.37 -9.41 1.85
C LEU A 158 15.63 -10.81 2.41
N LEU A 159 14.58 -11.60 2.52
CA LEU A 159 14.63 -12.99 2.93
C LEU A 159 14.18 -13.83 1.75
N ALA A 160 15.07 -14.68 1.24
CA ALA A 160 14.85 -15.49 0.06
C ALA A 160 14.87 -16.98 0.43
N THR A 161 13.78 -17.67 0.15
CA THR A 161 13.66 -19.09 0.50
C THR A 161 12.68 -19.84 -0.42
N SER A 162 12.90 -21.13 -0.58
CA SER A 162 11.98 -22.05 -1.26
C SER A 162 11.06 -22.83 -0.29
N LYS A 163 11.23 -22.66 1.02
CA LYS A 163 10.50 -23.40 2.06
C LYS A 163 9.67 -22.48 2.95
N THR A 164 8.36 -22.69 3.02
CA THR A 164 7.44 -21.89 3.84
C THR A 164 7.79 -21.91 5.33
N SER A 165 8.20 -23.05 5.88
CA SER A 165 8.59 -23.15 7.29
C SER A 165 9.85 -22.33 7.62
N THR A 166 10.81 -22.28 6.70
CA THR A 166 12.00 -21.44 6.82
C THR A 166 11.61 -19.98 6.77
N MET A 167 10.76 -19.58 5.81
CA MET A 167 10.26 -18.22 5.69
C MET A 167 9.57 -17.75 6.98
N GLN A 168 8.68 -18.56 7.56
CA GLN A 168 7.99 -18.20 8.80
C GLN A 168 8.98 -17.93 9.94
N LYS A 169 10.00 -18.76 10.09
CA LYS A 169 11.03 -18.59 11.11
C LYS A 169 11.84 -17.32 10.90
N GLU A 170 12.30 -17.07 9.69
CA GLU A 170 13.12 -15.90 9.33
C GLU A 170 12.34 -14.60 9.43
N LEU A 171 11.07 -14.57 9.01
CA LEU A 171 10.18 -13.41 9.19
C LEU A 171 9.96 -13.09 10.68
N THR A 172 9.73 -14.12 11.50
CA THR A 172 9.57 -13.94 12.95
C THR A 172 10.83 -13.36 13.59
N GLU A 173 12.00 -13.85 13.19
CA GLU A 173 13.28 -13.34 13.70
C GLU A 173 13.55 -11.90 13.25
N ALA A 174 13.29 -11.57 11.99
CA ALA A 174 13.41 -10.21 11.49
C ALA A 174 12.43 -9.25 12.20
N GLY A 175 11.20 -9.70 12.49
CA GLY A 175 10.22 -8.95 13.27
C GLY A 175 10.71 -8.59 14.67
N ARG A 176 11.38 -9.52 15.37
CA ARG A 176 12.03 -9.26 16.68
C ARG A 176 13.14 -8.20 16.57
N GLN A 177 13.77 -8.06 15.41
CA GLN A 177 14.77 -7.03 15.13
C GLN A 177 14.16 -5.69 14.69
N GLY A 178 12.83 -5.56 14.72
CA GLY A 178 12.10 -4.33 14.37
C GLY A 178 11.85 -4.15 12.87
N TYR A 179 12.06 -5.18 12.05
CA TYR A 179 11.71 -5.12 10.63
C TYR A 179 10.22 -5.41 10.42
N ALA A 180 9.55 -4.55 9.67
CA ALA A 180 8.20 -4.74 9.21
C ALA A 180 8.18 -5.36 7.80
N PHE A 181 7.27 -6.30 7.56
CA PHE A 181 7.01 -6.85 6.23
C PHE A 181 6.34 -5.79 5.35
N VAL A 182 6.87 -5.56 4.14
CA VAL A 182 6.33 -4.57 3.20
C VAL A 182 5.99 -5.15 1.83
N GLY A 183 6.52 -6.31 1.46
CA GLY A 183 6.20 -6.93 0.18
C GLY A 183 6.78 -8.33 0.01
N VAL A 184 6.32 -9.02 -1.02
CA VAL A 184 6.78 -10.35 -1.40
C VAL A 184 6.83 -10.47 -2.91
N THR A 185 7.87 -11.13 -3.42
CA THR A 185 8.01 -11.44 -4.85
C THR A 185 8.55 -12.84 -5.06
N VAL A 186 8.60 -13.28 -6.30
CA VAL A 186 9.27 -14.52 -6.70
C VAL A 186 10.45 -14.15 -7.58
N ALA A 187 11.64 -14.58 -7.18
CA ALA A 187 12.86 -14.42 -7.96
C ALA A 187 13.33 -15.77 -8.51
N GLU A 188 14.13 -15.74 -9.56
CA GLU A 188 14.82 -16.90 -10.09
C GLU A 188 16.18 -17.04 -9.41
N THR A 189 16.52 -18.28 -9.01
CA THR A 189 17.84 -18.60 -8.48
C THR A 189 18.86 -18.72 -9.61
N ALA A 190 20.14 -18.63 -9.29
CA ALA A 190 21.24 -18.80 -10.25
C ALA A 190 21.23 -20.19 -10.96
N PHE A 191 20.53 -21.17 -10.42
CA PHE A 191 20.42 -22.53 -10.95
C PHE A 191 19.07 -22.83 -11.61
N GLY A 192 18.28 -21.80 -11.95
CA GLY A 192 16.97 -21.95 -12.62
C GLY A 192 15.82 -22.34 -11.70
N GLY A 193 16.00 -22.39 -10.39
CA GLY A 193 14.93 -22.58 -9.42
C GLY A 193 14.18 -21.28 -9.14
N LYS A 194 13.05 -21.37 -8.42
CA LYS A 194 12.29 -20.22 -7.94
C LYS A 194 12.39 -20.15 -6.43
N GLU A 195 12.54 -18.93 -5.92
CA GLU A 195 12.49 -18.62 -4.49
C GLU A 195 11.49 -17.51 -4.21
N VAL A 196 10.85 -17.57 -3.06
CA VAL A 196 10.02 -16.49 -2.57
C VAL A 196 10.90 -15.51 -1.81
N VAL A 197 10.85 -14.25 -2.19
CA VAL A 197 11.63 -13.17 -1.59
C VAL A 197 10.69 -12.25 -0.83
N SER A 198 10.80 -12.26 0.50
CA SER A 198 10.12 -11.31 1.36
C SER A 198 10.95 -10.04 1.51
N ILE A 199 10.30 -8.90 1.36
CA ILE A 199 10.90 -7.57 1.50
C ILE A 199 10.47 -7.01 2.85
N LEU A 200 11.45 -6.64 3.67
CA LEU A 200 11.23 -6.07 5.00
C LEU A 200 11.94 -4.73 5.11
N ARG A 201 11.41 -3.87 5.96
CA ARG A 201 11.92 -2.52 6.18
C ARG A 201 11.89 -2.16 7.66
N ARG A 202 12.90 -1.37 8.08
CA ARG A 202 12.96 -0.76 9.39
C ARG A 202 13.40 0.70 9.24
N PRO A 203 12.72 1.69 9.85
CA PRO A 203 13.22 3.06 9.89
C PRO A 203 14.50 3.10 10.75
N ARG A 204 15.49 3.90 10.33
CA ARG A 204 16.63 4.24 11.16
C ARG A 204 16.27 5.38 12.10
N PRO A 205 16.77 5.33 13.35
CA PRO A 205 16.57 6.42 14.32
C PRO A 205 17.19 7.74 13.87
#